data_5ee64eb1d33190a71384ae7b62266deb
#
_entry.id   5ee64eb1d33190a71384ae7b62266deb
#
_cell.length_a   1.000
_cell.length_b   1.000
_cell.length_c   1.000
_cell.angle_alpha   90.00
_cell.angle_beta   90.00
_cell.angle_gamma   90.00
#
_symmetry.space_group_name_H-M   'P 1'
#
loop_
_entity.id
_entity.type
_entity.pdbx_description
1 polymer ?
#
loop_
_entity_poly.entity_id
_entity_poly.type
_entity_poly.pdbx_seq_one_letter_code
_entity_poly.pdbx_strand_id
1 'polypeptide(L)'
;LNTFEIARPCISSLMPKFLVAINENELVKKKLFQINFRANSKNEVMTTLVYHKKLTKNLELAAEKLASQFNIQLIIRARKEFYSNKDGLLEDLVDGTNVTLYQTDQSFYQPNHFMMPRMVRKVIDMVENPKDLLELYCGSGTFTLPLSNYFNKVFATENNRQSIRCLEKGITENKVTNVSYSRLSDDEVTELLEGRIFRRMNGLDINNFIFSHILVDPPRSGLTQNVITNLNLILFLLI
;
A
#
# COMPACT_ATOMS: atom_id res chain seq x y z
N LEU A 1 9.92 9.39 -23.99
CA LEU A 1 8.49 9.05 -24.00
C LEU A 1 7.71 10.36 -23.90
N ASN A 2 7.03 10.73 -24.96
CA ASN A 2 6.24 11.97 -24.98
C ASN A 2 4.82 11.76 -24.43
N THR A 3 4.35 10.53 -24.38
CA THR A 3 3.04 10.14 -23.86
C THR A 3 3.13 8.78 -23.17
N PHE A 4 2.29 8.55 -22.17
CA PHE A 4 2.14 7.27 -21.48
C PHE A 4 0.65 7.04 -21.18
N GLU A 5 -0.05 6.49 -22.15
CA GLU A 5 -1.53 6.39 -22.17
C GLU A 5 -2.11 5.50 -21.05
N ILE A 6 -1.31 4.59 -20.50
CA ILE A 6 -1.74 3.71 -19.41
C ILE A 6 -1.78 4.45 -18.07
N ALA A 7 -1.02 5.55 -17.93
CA ALA A 7 -1.04 6.35 -16.71
C ALA A 7 -2.29 7.25 -16.64
N ARG A 8 -2.66 7.67 -15.43
CA ARG A 8 -3.69 8.69 -15.25
C ARG A 8 -3.32 9.97 -16.02
N PRO A 9 -4.30 10.69 -16.61
CA PRO A 9 -4.04 11.89 -17.39
C PRO A 9 -3.20 12.95 -16.67
N CYS A 10 -3.38 13.10 -15.36
CA CYS A 10 -2.58 14.03 -14.53
C CYS A 10 -1.08 13.68 -14.53
N ILE A 11 -0.73 12.39 -14.50
CA ILE A 11 0.66 11.93 -14.63
C ILE A 11 1.18 12.20 -16.03
N SER A 12 0.44 11.78 -17.07
CA SER A 12 0.86 11.96 -18.48
C SER A 12 1.07 13.42 -18.85
N SER A 13 0.25 14.32 -18.31
CA SER A 13 0.38 15.77 -18.51
C SER A 13 1.55 16.38 -17.72
N LEU A 14 1.84 15.85 -16.54
CA LEU A 14 2.92 16.33 -15.67
C LEU A 14 4.31 15.92 -16.19
N MET A 15 4.46 14.67 -16.61
CA MET A 15 5.76 14.06 -16.95
C MET A 15 6.63 14.90 -17.87
N PRO A 16 6.18 15.39 -19.05
CA PRO A 16 7.03 16.16 -19.96
C PRO A 16 7.44 17.51 -19.35
N LYS A 17 6.53 18.20 -18.67
CA LYS A 17 6.79 19.50 -18.04
C LYS A 17 7.78 19.36 -16.88
N PHE A 18 7.60 18.31 -16.07
CA PHE A 18 8.47 18.00 -14.94
C PHE A 18 9.87 17.60 -15.41
N LEU A 19 9.99 16.87 -16.51
CA LEU A 19 11.28 16.51 -17.12
C LEU A 19 12.05 17.74 -17.62
N VAL A 20 11.37 18.70 -18.23
CA VAL A 20 11.98 19.99 -18.62
C VAL A 20 12.55 20.70 -17.39
N ALA A 21 11.75 20.89 -16.34
CA ALA A 21 12.19 21.54 -15.11
C ALA A 21 13.37 20.84 -14.41
N ILE A 22 13.38 19.48 -14.44
CA ILE A 22 14.53 18.69 -13.95
C ILE A 22 15.77 18.95 -14.79
N ASN A 23 15.66 18.98 -16.11
CA ASN A 23 16.80 19.20 -17.02
C ASN A 23 17.39 20.60 -16.93
N GLU A 24 16.60 21.59 -16.60
CA GLU A 24 17.02 22.99 -16.38
C GLU A 24 17.68 23.21 -15.01
N ASN A 25 17.55 22.25 -14.10
CA ASN A 25 18.11 22.37 -12.74
C ASN A 25 19.24 21.36 -12.51
N GLU A 26 20.48 21.79 -12.72
CA GLU A 26 21.67 20.93 -12.57
C GLU A 26 21.81 20.29 -11.18
N LEU A 27 21.35 20.95 -10.12
CA LEU A 27 21.40 20.42 -8.76
C LEU A 27 20.45 19.21 -8.60
N VAL A 28 19.25 19.31 -9.17
CA VAL A 28 18.23 18.24 -9.13
C VAL A 28 18.60 17.11 -10.09
N LYS A 29 19.03 17.44 -11.31
CA LYS A 29 19.40 16.47 -12.36
C LYS A 29 20.61 15.63 -11.98
N LYS A 30 21.63 16.20 -11.29
CA LYS A 30 22.89 15.52 -10.99
C LYS A 30 22.70 14.25 -10.16
N LYS A 31 23.07 13.08 -10.72
CA LYS A 31 22.95 11.76 -10.12
C LYS A 31 21.50 11.35 -9.75
N LEU A 32 20.53 11.94 -10.40
CA LEU A 32 19.15 11.43 -10.37
C LEU A 32 19.12 10.09 -11.12
N PHE A 33 18.64 9.06 -10.44
CA PHE A 33 18.61 7.70 -10.99
C PHE A 33 17.23 7.35 -11.56
N GLN A 34 16.16 7.73 -10.83
CA GLN A 34 14.80 7.36 -11.19
C GLN A 34 13.80 8.41 -10.71
N ILE A 35 12.72 8.56 -11.46
CA ILE A 35 11.55 9.35 -11.08
C ILE A 35 10.34 8.42 -11.11
N ASN A 36 9.62 8.33 -9.99
CA ASN A 36 8.37 7.58 -9.89
C ASN A 36 7.21 8.55 -9.70
N PHE A 37 6.09 8.26 -10.35
CA PHE A 37 4.85 9.01 -10.21
C PHE A 37 3.75 8.10 -9.67
N ARG A 38 2.95 8.61 -8.75
CA ARG A 38 1.69 8.03 -8.29
C ARG A 38 0.62 9.11 -8.33
N ALA A 39 -0.60 8.73 -8.57
CA ALA A 39 -1.73 9.65 -8.50
C ALA A 39 -2.95 8.94 -7.92
N ASN A 40 -3.78 9.71 -7.22
CA ASN A 40 -5.04 9.25 -6.65
C ASN A 40 -6.24 9.60 -7.55
N SER A 41 -7.44 9.24 -7.11
CA SER A 41 -8.71 9.52 -7.80
C SER A 41 -9.02 11.03 -7.88
N LYS A 42 -8.45 11.84 -6.98
CA LYS A 42 -8.58 13.31 -6.95
C LYS A 42 -7.58 14.02 -7.89
N ASN A 43 -6.78 13.27 -8.68
CA ASN A 43 -5.69 13.78 -9.53
C ASN A 43 -4.54 14.46 -8.76
N GLU A 44 -4.42 14.20 -7.47
CA GLU A 44 -3.24 14.60 -6.71
C GLU A 44 -2.08 13.68 -7.06
N VAL A 45 -0.90 14.26 -7.25
CA VAL A 45 0.28 13.51 -7.68
C VAL A 45 1.35 13.50 -6.59
N MET A 46 1.88 12.30 -6.32
CA MET A 46 3.08 12.07 -5.56
C MET A 46 4.21 11.71 -6.52
N THR A 47 5.32 12.44 -6.44
CA THR A 47 6.52 12.19 -7.26
C THR A 47 7.69 11.86 -6.37
N THR A 48 8.39 10.75 -6.65
CA THR A 48 9.58 10.34 -5.90
C THR A 48 10.81 10.45 -6.78
N LEU A 49 11.79 11.24 -6.33
CA LEU A 49 13.12 11.35 -6.91
C LEU A 49 14.07 10.43 -6.18
N VAL A 50 14.65 9.46 -6.89
CA VAL A 50 15.60 8.49 -6.33
C VAL A 50 17.03 8.88 -6.76
N TYR A 51 17.92 9.02 -5.78
CA TYR A 51 19.30 9.45 -6.01
C TYR A 51 20.34 8.45 -5.54
N HIS A 52 21.44 8.39 -6.28
CA HIS A 52 22.67 7.69 -5.87
C HIS A 52 23.71 8.65 -5.26
N LYS A 53 23.25 9.68 -4.53
CA LYS A 53 24.09 10.66 -3.80
C LYS A 53 23.51 10.88 -2.40
N LYS A 54 24.24 11.57 -1.53
CA LYS A 54 23.72 12.06 -0.25
C LYS A 54 22.70 13.16 -0.48
N LEU A 55 21.72 13.24 0.40
CA LEU A 55 20.81 14.36 0.49
C LEU A 55 21.56 15.61 0.98
N THR A 56 21.23 16.76 0.44
CA THR A 56 21.78 18.05 0.88
C THR A 56 20.66 19.05 1.05
N LYS A 57 20.83 20.02 1.94
CA LYS A 57 19.84 21.07 2.18
C LYS A 57 19.46 21.83 0.91
N ASN A 58 20.43 22.09 0.04
CA ASN A 58 20.18 22.77 -1.24
C ASN A 58 19.31 21.93 -2.18
N LEU A 59 19.46 20.58 -2.16
CA LEU A 59 18.62 19.68 -2.95
C LEU A 59 17.19 19.65 -2.39
N GLU A 60 17.02 19.64 -1.07
CA GLU A 60 15.70 19.74 -0.44
C GLU A 60 14.98 21.04 -0.84
N LEU A 61 15.67 22.19 -0.75
CA LEU A 61 15.10 23.49 -1.15
C LEU A 61 14.74 23.55 -2.65
N ALA A 62 15.57 22.94 -3.50
CA ALA A 62 15.26 22.86 -4.94
C ALA A 62 14.05 21.96 -5.21
N ALA A 63 13.92 20.83 -4.49
CA ALA A 63 12.77 19.96 -4.57
C ALA A 63 11.48 20.62 -4.07
N GLU A 64 11.55 21.39 -2.99
CA GLU A 64 10.43 22.16 -2.44
C GLU A 64 9.88 23.19 -3.44
N LYS A 65 10.78 23.86 -4.17
CA LYS A 65 10.39 24.77 -5.26
C LYS A 65 9.68 24.02 -6.39
N LEU A 66 10.19 22.87 -6.80
CA LEU A 66 9.53 22.04 -7.82
C LEU A 66 8.17 21.52 -7.33
N ALA A 67 8.08 21.09 -6.09
CA ALA A 67 6.83 20.64 -5.50
C ALA A 67 5.76 21.74 -5.53
N SER A 68 6.15 22.97 -5.17
CA SER A 68 5.27 24.13 -5.22
C SER A 68 4.90 24.53 -6.64
N GLN A 69 5.86 24.55 -7.57
CA GLN A 69 5.65 24.88 -8.99
C GLN A 69 4.63 23.97 -9.66
N PHE A 70 4.67 22.68 -9.36
CA PHE A 70 3.79 21.69 -9.97
C PHE A 70 2.60 21.28 -9.10
N ASN A 71 2.48 21.85 -7.91
CA ASN A 71 1.45 21.49 -6.92
C ASN A 71 1.40 19.99 -6.66
N ILE A 72 2.55 19.38 -6.37
CA ILE A 72 2.69 17.94 -6.12
C ILE A 72 3.22 17.65 -4.73
N GLN A 73 2.97 16.44 -4.24
CA GLN A 73 3.77 15.88 -3.17
C GLN A 73 5.08 15.36 -3.76
N LEU A 74 6.22 15.83 -3.22
CA LEU A 74 7.53 15.44 -3.70
C LEU A 74 8.35 14.76 -2.61
N ILE A 75 8.89 13.60 -2.94
CA ILE A 75 9.72 12.77 -2.07
C ILE A 75 11.10 12.66 -2.69
N ILE A 76 12.15 12.73 -1.84
CA ILE A 76 13.51 12.36 -2.21
C ILE A 76 13.94 11.13 -1.43
N ARG A 77 14.49 10.15 -2.12
CA ARG A 77 15.17 8.99 -1.55
C ARG A 77 16.63 8.98 -1.97
N ALA A 78 17.53 9.01 -0.99
CA ALA A 78 18.96 9.10 -1.20
C ALA A 78 19.72 8.31 -0.10
N ARG A 79 20.34 7.15 -0.43
CA ARG A 79 21.28 6.40 0.45
C ARG A 79 20.88 6.32 1.94
N LYS A 80 19.69 5.83 2.28
CA LYS A 80 19.15 5.78 3.66
C LYS A 80 18.62 7.12 4.18
N GLU A 81 18.68 8.19 3.41
CA GLU A 81 18.13 9.51 3.72
C GLU A 81 16.80 9.70 2.98
N PHE A 82 15.91 10.44 3.60
CA PHE A 82 14.56 10.68 3.12
C PHE A 82 14.17 12.12 3.36
N TYR A 83 13.54 12.74 2.37
CA TYR A 83 12.87 14.03 2.48
C TYR A 83 11.49 13.94 1.85
N SER A 84 10.53 14.64 2.41
CA SER A 84 9.22 14.84 1.81
C SER A 84 8.69 16.23 2.19
N ASN A 85 8.08 16.94 1.25
CA ASN A 85 7.45 18.23 1.50
C ASN A 85 6.08 18.10 2.19
N LYS A 86 5.52 16.91 2.29
CA LYS A 86 4.29 16.56 3.00
C LYS A 86 4.51 15.29 3.83
N ASP A 87 3.45 14.72 4.36
CA ASP A 87 3.50 13.52 5.23
C ASP A 87 3.94 12.21 4.53
N GLY A 88 4.07 12.22 3.20
CA GLY A 88 4.47 11.06 2.40
C GLY A 88 3.34 10.04 2.21
N LEU A 89 2.10 10.44 2.46
CA LEU A 89 0.90 9.64 2.21
C LEU A 89 0.07 10.26 1.09
N LEU A 90 -0.45 9.43 0.21
CA LEU A 90 -1.42 9.82 -0.81
C LEU A 90 -2.72 9.10 -0.50
N GLU A 91 -3.77 9.88 -0.25
CA GLU A 91 -5.12 9.38 0.01
C GLU A 91 -5.80 8.98 -1.29
N ASP A 92 -6.53 7.88 -1.30
CA ASP A 92 -7.35 7.47 -2.44
C ASP A 92 -8.69 6.90 -1.95
N LEU A 93 -9.75 7.12 -2.71
CA LEU A 93 -11.08 6.57 -2.45
C LEU A 93 -11.30 5.34 -3.34
N VAL A 94 -11.79 4.26 -2.75
CA VAL A 94 -12.19 3.08 -3.53
C VAL A 94 -13.54 3.34 -4.18
N ASP A 95 -13.56 3.43 -5.51
CA ASP A 95 -14.78 3.70 -6.27
C ASP A 95 -15.91 2.71 -5.92
N GLY A 96 -17.11 3.25 -5.68
CA GLY A 96 -18.28 2.46 -5.30
C GLY A 96 -18.30 2.01 -3.84
N THR A 97 -17.38 2.49 -3.03
CA THR A 97 -17.38 2.35 -1.57
C THR A 97 -17.14 3.70 -0.90
N ASN A 98 -17.34 3.77 0.42
CA ASN A 98 -16.96 4.94 1.23
C ASN A 98 -15.59 4.73 1.90
N VAL A 99 -14.78 3.79 1.39
CA VAL A 99 -13.51 3.42 2.00
C VAL A 99 -12.38 4.26 1.43
N THR A 100 -11.66 4.92 2.32
CA THR A 100 -10.44 5.67 2.01
C THR A 100 -9.22 4.79 2.27
N LEU A 101 -8.38 4.63 1.25
CA LEU A 101 -7.09 3.97 1.32
C LEU A 101 -5.96 4.99 1.35
N TYR A 102 -4.79 4.54 1.79
CA TYR A 102 -3.56 5.34 1.76
C TYR A 102 -2.46 4.58 1.04
N GLN A 103 -1.59 5.31 0.35
CA GLN A 103 -0.42 4.77 -0.31
C GLN A 103 0.81 5.64 -0.04
N THR A 104 1.96 4.99 0.09
CA THR A 104 3.28 5.66 0.11
C THR A 104 4.00 5.36 -1.20
N ASP A 105 5.14 6.00 -1.41
CA ASP A 105 6.01 5.70 -2.55
C ASP A 105 6.59 4.27 -2.51
N GLN A 106 6.58 3.59 -1.36
CA GLN A 106 7.13 2.24 -1.16
C GLN A 106 6.09 1.16 -0.84
N SER A 107 4.83 1.52 -0.61
CA SER A 107 3.77 0.53 -0.47
C SER A 107 3.35 -0.01 -1.83
N PHE A 108 2.96 -1.29 -1.89
CA PHE A 108 2.22 -1.78 -3.04
C PHE A 108 0.84 -1.11 -3.06
N TYR A 109 0.39 -0.72 -4.22
CA TYR A 109 -0.96 -0.23 -4.47
C TYR A 109 -1.41 -0.73 -5.84
N GLN A 110 -2.66 -1.19 -5.95
CA GLN A 110 -3.17 -1.75 -7.19
C GLN A 110 -3.13 -0.71 -8.31
N PRO A 111 -2.27 -0.88 -9.34
CA PRO A 111 -2.06 0.15 -10.35
C PRO A 111 -3.26 0.34 -11.26
N ASN A 112 -4.07 -0.71 -11.45
CA ASN A 112 -5.28 -0.63 -12.28
C ASN A 112 -6.47 -0.20 -11.43
N HIS A 113 -6.66 1.11 -11.34
CA HIS A 113 -7.74 1.72 -10.56
C HIS A 113 -9.15 1.36 -11.05
N PHE A 114 -9.32 0.92 -12.30
CA PHE A 114 -10.61 0.45 -12.83
C PHE A 114 -10.92 -0.99 -12.39
N MET A 115 -9.88 -1.80 -12.22
CA MET A 115 -10.04 -3.19 -11.79
C MET A 115 -10.17 -3.31 -10.27
N MET A 116 -9.50 -2.46 -9.50
CA MET A 116 -9.48 -2.56 -8.04
C MET A 116 -10.89 -2.62 -7.41
N PRO A 117 -11.84 -1.71 -7.73
CA PRO A 117 -13.18 -1.79 -7.16
C PRO A 117 -13.94 -3.06 -7.56
N ARG A 118 -13.69 -3.55 -8.79
CA ARG A 118 -14.30 -4.80 -9.28
C ARG A 118 -13.75 -6.02 -8.55
N MET A 119 -12.45 -6.06 -8.28
CA MET A 119 -11.81 -7.11 -7.49
C MET A 119 -12.39 -7.11 -6.06
N VAL A 120 -12.44 -5.96 -5.40
CA VAL A 120 -13.03 -5.83 -4.06
C VAL A 120 -14.48 -6.33 -4.05
N ARG A 121 -15.30 -5.90 -5.00
CA ARG A 121 -16.70 -6.35 -5.11
C ARG A 121 -16.79 -7.85 -5.33
N LYS A 122 -15.96 -8.41 -6.23
CA LYS A 122 -15.95 -9.85 -6.49
C LYS A 122 -15.63 -10.66 -5.24
N VAL A 123 -14.70 -10.20 -4.43
CA VAL A 123 -14.37 -10.85 -3.14
C VAL A 123 -15.54 -10.75 -2.17
N ILE A 124 -16.19 -9.60 -2.06
CA ILE A 124 -17.39 -9.43 -1.23
C ILE A 124 -18.50 -10.41 -1.67
N ASP A 125 -18.74 -10.55 -2.98
CA ASP A 125 -19.74 -11.45 -3.54
C ASP A 125 -19.47 -12.94 -3.26
N MET A 126 -18.24 -13.28 -2.87
CA MET A 126 -17.84 -14.66 -2.53
C MET A 126 -17.96 -14.96 -1.02
N VAL A 127 -18.29 -13.95 -0.20
CA VAL A 127 -18.40 -14.14 1.24
C VAL A 127 -19.72 -14.81 1.59
N GLU A 128 -19.65 -16.00 2.16
CA GLU A 128 -20.81 -16.79 2.61
C GLU A 128 -20.69 -17.17 4.09
N ASN A 129 -21.73 -16.93 4.88
CA ASN A 129 -21.76 -17.25 6.32
C ASN A 129 -20.52 -16.75 7.11
N PRO A 130 -20.15 -15.48 7.00
CA PRO A 130 -18.92 -14.94 7.57
C PRO A 130 -18.92 -14.99 9.10
N LYS A 131 -17.76 -15.36 9.68
CA LYS A 131 -17.40 -15.16 11.08
C LYS A 131 -16.20 -14.23 11.14
N ASP A 132 -14.98 -14.78 11.21
CA ASP A 132 -13.76 -13.99 11.23
C ASP A 132 -12.93 -14.27 9.97
N LEU A 133 -12.21 -13.24 9.50
CA LEU A 133 -11.34 -13.29 8.34
C LEU A 133 -9.87 -13.31 8.77
N LEU A 134 -9.10 -14.23 8.20
CA LEU A 134 -7.64 -14.15 8.15
C LEU A 134 -7.21 -13.63 6.78
N GLU A 135 -6.50 -12.52 6.73
CA GLU A 135 -5.97 -11.94 5.49
C GLU A 135 -4.45 -11.96 5.49
N LEU A 136 -3.88 -12.60 4.48
CA LEU A 136 -2.44 -12.65 4.24
C LEU A 136 -2.08 -11.69 3.11
N TYR A 137 -0.92 -11.03 3.25
CA TYR A 137 -0.44 -10.02 2.28
C TYR A 137 -1.41 -8.85 2.11
N CYS A 138 -1.99 -8.39 3.20
CA CYS A 138 -3.04 -7.36 3.16
C CYS A 138 -2.60 -6.02 2.54
N GLY A 139 -1.31 -5.82 2.34
CA GLY A 139 -0.76 -4.60 1.76
C GLY A 139 -1.17 -3.36 2.55
N SER A 140 -1.70 -2.37 1.85
CA SER A 140 -2.23 -1.14 2.44
C SER A 140 -3.70 -1.24 2.89
N GLY A 141 -4.27 -2.45 2.89
CA GLY A 141 -5.64 -2.69 3.32
C GLY A 141 -6.69 -2.60 2.21
N THR A 142 -6.30 -2.86 0.97
CA THR A 142 -7.19 -2.78 -0.21
C THR A 142 -8.42 -3.65 -0.05
N PHE A 143 -8.28 -4.84 0.50
CA PHE A 143 -9.39 -5.74 0.82
C PHE A 143 -9.78 -5.68 2.28
N THR A 144 -8.83 -5.55 3.20
CA THR A 144 -9.04 -5.49 4.65
C THR A 144 -10.15 -4.51 5.04
N LEU A 145 -10.03 -3.26 4.57
CA LEU A 145 -10.92 -2.18 4.99
C LEU A 145 -12.36 -2.36 4.45
N PRO A 146 -12.58 -2.64 3.15
CA PRO A 146 -13.92 -2.94 2.65
C PRO A 146 -14.54 -4.19 3.30
N LEU A 147 -13.75 -5.25 3.48
CA LEU A 147 -14.23 -6.52 4.03
C LEU A 147 -14.53 -6.45 5.53
N SER A 148 -13.96 -5.51 6.27
CA SER A 148 -14.22 -5.35 7.69
C SER A 148 -15.72 -5.21 8.03
N ASN A 149 -16.52 -4.69 7.09
CA ASN A 149 -17.98 -4.54 7.26
C ASN A 149 -18.77 -5.87 7.16
N TYR A 150 -18.12 -6.94 6.70
CA TYR A 150 -18.78 -8.23 6.45
C TYR A 150 -18.38 -9.30 7.48
N PHE A 151 -17.31 -9.08 8.24
CA PHE A 151 -16.80 -10.02 9.23
C PHE A 151 -16.92 -9.49 10.65
N ASN A 152 -17.04 -10.39 11.63
CA ASN A 152 -17.04 -9.99 13.04
C ASN A 152 -15.69 -9.41 13.44
N LYS A 153 -14.60 -10.09 13.02
CA LYS A 153 -13.22 -9.64 13.22
C LYS A 153 -12.40 -9.94 11.98
N VAL A 154 -11.40 -9.13 11.72
CA VAL A 154 -10.39 -9.36 10.69
C VAL A 154 -9.01 -9.38 11.34
N PHE A 155 -8.23 -10.40 11.05
CA PHE A 155 -6.81 -10.42 11.36
C PHE A 155 -6.00 -10.35 10.07
N ALA A 156 -5.30 -9.25 9.87
CA ALA A 156 -4.55 -8.94 8.66
C ALA A 156 -3.04 -9.02 8.91
N THR A 157 -2.30 -9.64 7.97
CA THR A 157 -0.85 -9.77 8.06
C THR A 157 -0.16 -9.20 6.82
N GLU A 158 0.96 -8.51 7.04
CA GLU A 158 1.76 -7.88 6.00
C GLU A 158 3.19 -7.72 6.52
N ASN A 159 4.19 -7.94 5.67
CA ASN A 159 5.60 -7.81 6.06
C ASN A 159 6.17 -6.39 5.83
N ASN A 160 5.66 -5.65 4.86
CA ASN A 160 6.13 -4.32 4.50
C ASN A 160 5.68 -3.26 5.52
N ARG A 161 6.64 -2.61 6.17
CA ARG A 161 6.37 -1.57 7.18
C ARG A 161 5.59 -0.37 6.63
N GLN A 162 5.80 0.01 5.37
CA GLN A 162 5.12 1.17 4.77
C GLN A 162 3.67 0.83 4.42
N SER A 163 3.42 -0.41 4.00
CA SER A 163 2.06 -0.91 3.79
C SER A 163 1.27 -0.92 5.11
N ILE A 164 1.86 -1.43 6.20
CA ILE A 164 1.24 -1.38 7.52
C ILE A 164 0.92 0.05 7.96
N ARG A 165 1.84 1.01 7.76
CA ARG A 165 1.57 2.44 8.03
C ARG A 165 0.35 2.96 7.27
N CYS A 166 0.17 2.54 6.01
CA CYS A 166 -1.00 2.90 5.22
C CYS A 166 -2.27 2.27 5.76
N LEU A 167 -2.21 0.99 6.14
CA LEU A 167 -3.32 0.27 6.76
C LEU A 167 -3.75 0.92 8.08
N GLU A 168 -2.81 1.23 8.97
CA GLU A 168 -3.05 1.92 10.24
C GLU A 168 -3.80 3.25 10.03
N LYS A 169 -3.33 4.04 9.07
CA LYS A 169 -3.99 5.30 8.71
C LYS A 169 -5.39 5.05 8.17
N GLY A 170 -5.55 4.05 7.29
CA GLY A 170 -6.84 3.65 6.75
C GLY A 170 -7.82 3.19 7.82
N ILE A 171 -7.40 2.35 8.77
CA ILE A 171 -8.22 1.90 9.92
C ILE A 171 -8.73 3.11 10.71
N THR A 172 -7.83 4.06 11.02
CA THR A 172 -8.17 5.26 11.81
C THR A 172 -9.18 6.15 11.09
N GLU A 173 -8.94 6.48 9.83
CA GLU A 173 -9.76 7.42 9.06
C GLU A 173 -11.13 6.85 8.69
N ASN A 174 -11.20 5.54 8.41
CA ASN A 174 -12.48 4.86 8.17
C ASN A 174 -13.19 4.46 9.47
N LYS A 175 -12.60 4.74 10.66
CA LYS A 175 -13.15 4.40 11.99
C LYS A 175 -13.46 2.91 12.15
N VAL A 176 -12.62 2.07 11.57
CA VAL A 176 -12.75 0.60 11.66
C VAL A 176 -12.27 0.13 13.03
N THR A 177 -13.06 -0.68 13.71
CA THR A 177 -12.80 -1.11 15.10
C THR A 177 -12.56 -2.61 15.26
N ASN A 178 -12.85 -3.40 14.22
CA ASN A 178 -12.81 -4.86 14.26
C ASN A 178 -11.63 -5.45 13.47
N VAL A 179 -10.66 -4.63 13.04
CA VAL A 179 -9.45 -5.06 12.36
C VAL A 179 -8.28 -5.06 13.33
N SER A 180 -7.68 -6.21 13.50
CA SER A 180 -6.36 -6.40 14.11
C SER A 180 -5.34 -6.73 13.04
N TYR A 181 -4.10 -6.29 13.19
CA TYR A 181 -3.05 -6.54 12.21
C TYR A 181 -1.70 -6.81 12.88
N SER A 182 -0.84 -7.52 12.16
CA SER A 182 0.53 -7.71 12.60
C SER A 182 1.50 -7.76 11.42
N ARG A 183 2.71 -7.27 11.64
CA ARG A 183 3.77 -7.38 10.65
C ARG A 183 4.43 -8.75 10.72
N LEU A 184 3.94 -9.69 9.94
CA LEU A 184 4.41 -11.07 9.87
C LEU A 184 4.75 -11.45 8.43
N SER A 185 5.78 -12.29 8.27
CA SER A 185 6.05 -13.00 7.04
C SER A 185 5.18 -14.27 6.95
N ASP A 186 5.16 -14.91 5.78
CA ASP A 186 4.42 -16.14 5.53
C ASP A 186 4.79 -17.26 6.50
N ASP A 187 6.10 -17.46 6.71
CA ASP A 187 6.60 -18.48 7.64
C ASP A 187 6.16 -18.17 9.08
N GLU A 188 6.18 -16.89 9.46
CA GLU A 188 5.74 -16.47 10.78
C GLU A 188 4.22 -16.61 10.98
N VAL A 189 3.41 -16.45 9.91
CA VAL A 189 1.98 -16.73 9.99
C VAL A 189 1.74 -18.23 10.19
N THR A 190 2.47 -19.08 9.47
CA THR A 190 2.41 -20.53 9.66
C THR A 190 2.74 -20.92 11.10
N GLU A 191 3.86 -20.43 11.63
CA GLU A 191 4.27 -20.67 13.02
C GLU A 191 3.26 -20.13 14.05
N LEU A 192 2.61 -18.99 13.74
CA LEU A 192 1.54 -18.44 14.58
C LEU A 192 0.33 -19.38 14.64
N LEU A 193 -0.09 -19.94 13.50
CA LEU A 193 -1.20 -20.88 13.43
C LEU A 193 -0.86 -22.22 14.13
N GLU A 194 0.42 -22.58 14.22
CA GLU A 194 0.94 -23.70 14.99
C GLU A 194 1.08 -23.38 16.51
N GLY A 195 0.73 -22.17 16.94
CA GLY A 195 0.69 -21.74 18.34
C GLY A 195 1.89 -20.93 18.83
N ARG A 196 2.82 -20.54 17.92
CA ARG A 196 3.91 -19.64 18.29
C ARG A 196 3.41 -18.22 18.50
N ILE A 197 3.82 -17.58 19.60
CA ILE A 197 3.46 -16.20 19.91
C ILE A 197 4.61 -15.28 19.51
N PHE A 198 4.27 -14.20 18.79
CA PHE A 198 5.23 -13.17 18.39
C PHE A 198 5.02 -11.89 19.20
N ARG A 199 6.12 -11.27 19.67
CA ARG A 199 6.06 -9.99 20.40
C ARG A 199 5.31 -8.88 19.63
N ARG A 200 5.36 -8.93 18.29
CA ARG A 200 4.68 -7.98 17.40
C ARG A 200 3.15 -8.08 17.41
N MET A 201 2.61 -9.14 17.97
CA MET A 201 1.17 -9.32 18.16
C MET A 201 0.58 -8.39 19.22
N ASN A 202 1.41 -7.72 20.03
CA ASN A 202 0.98 -6.78 21.07
C ASN A 202 -0.12 -7.31 22.00
N GLY A 203 -0.05 -8.60 22.35
CA GLY A 203 -1.04 -9.27 23.20
C GLY A 203 -2.28 -9.81 22.46
N LEU A 204 -2.33 -9.70 21.12
CA LEU A 204 -3.38 -10.33 20.33
C LEU A 204 -3.24 -11.86 20.44
N ASP A 205 -4.31 -12.52 20.85
CA ASP A 205 -4.39 -13.99 20.86
C ASP A 205 -5.21 -14.48 19.68
N ILE A 206 -4.58 -15.26 18.81
CA ILE A 206 -5.19 -15.83 17.60
C ILE A 206 -6.33 -16.82 17.95
N ASN A 207 -6.29 -17.43 19.12
CA ASN A 207 -7.32 -18.36 19.59
C ASN A 207 -8.67 -17.66 19.86
N ASN A 208 -8.69 -16.35 19.95
CA ASN A 208 -9.91 -15.55 20.07
C ASN A 208 -10.64 -15.34 18.74
N PHE A 209 -10.14 -15.90 17.64
CA PHE A 209 -10.74 -15.83 16.31
C PHE A 209 -11.37 -17.17 15.91
N ILE A 210 -12.49 -17.09 15.23
CA ILE A 210 -13.17 -18.25 14.60
C ILE A 210 -13.14 -18.00 13.09
N PHE A 211 -11.97 -18.25 12.51
CA PHE A 211 -11.78 -18.00 11.06
C PHE A 211 -12.70 -18.88 10.23
N SER A 212 -13.59 -18.24 9.47
CA SER A 212 -14.45 -18.87 8.47
C SER A 212 -13.88 -18.70 7.05
N HIS A 213 -13.07 -17.65 6.84
CA HIS A 213 -12.49 -17.29 5.56
C HIS A 213 -11.01 -16.95 5.69
N ILE A 214 -10.26 -17.31 4.65
CA ILE A 214 -8.90 -16.82 4.44
C ILE A 214 -8.83 -16.12 3.09
N LEU A 215 -8.36 -14.87 3.09
CA LEU A 215 -8.07 -14.12 1.89
C LEU A 215 -6.56 -14.08 1.67
N VAL A 216 -6.15 -14.36 0.45
CA VAL A 216 -4.74 -14.37 0.07
C VAL A 216 -4.56 -13.70 -1.28
N ASP A 217 -3.80 -12.59 -1.30
CA ASP A 217 -3.35 -11.89 -2.52
C ASP A 217 -1.81 -11.92 -2.56
N PRO A 218 -1.20 -13.05 -2.95
CA PRO A 218 0.24 -13.26 -2.81
C PRO A 218 1.04 -12.49 -3.86
N PRO A 219 2.33 -12.22 -3.61
CA PRO A 219 3.23 -11.69 -4.61
C PRO A 219 3.39 -12.68 -5.79
N ARG A 220 4.01 -12.22 -6.88
CA ARG A 220 4.22 -13.04 -8.10
C ARG A 220 4.95 -14.36 -7.87
N SER A 221 5.68 -14.51 -6.78
CA SER A 221 6.33 -15.76 -6.36
C SER A 221 5.33 -16.84 -5.89
N GLY A 222 4.08 -16.45 -5.65
CA GLY A 222 3.05 -17.34 -5.09
C GLY A 222 3.22 -17.60 -3.60
N LEU A 223 2.45 -18.56 -3.09
CA LEU A 223 2.52 -19.06 -1.71
C LEU A 223 3.59 -20.13 -1.56
N THR A 224 4.21 -20.19 -0.37
CA THR A 224 5.07 -21.33 -0.03
C THR A 224 4.22 -22.59 0.24
N GLN A 225 4.80 -23.79 0.02
CA GLN A 225 4.11 -25.04 0.27
C GLN A 225 3.64 -25.18 1.72
N ASN A 226 4.42 -24.65 2.67
CA ASN A 226 4.08 -24.67 4.10
C ASN A 226 2.80 -23.87 4.38
N VAL A 227 2.67 -22.68 3.79
CA VAL A 227 1.46 -21.85 3.92
C VAL A 227 0.25 -22.62 3.36
N ILE A 228 0.37 -23.18 2.15
CA ILE A 228 -0.72 -23.95 1.52
C ILE A 228 -1.16 -25.11 2.41
N THR A 229 -0.22 -25.88 2.95
CA THR A 229 -0.52 -27.06 3.77
C THR A 229 -1.24 -26.68 5.07
N ASN A 230 -0.81 -25.62 5.73
CA ASN A 230 -1.40 -25.20 7.02
C ASN A 230 -2.73 -24.45 6.88
N LEU A 231 -3.01 -23.90 5.71
CA LEU A 231 -4.27 -23.21 5.43
C LEU A 231 -5.39 -24.14 4.94
N ASN A 232 -5.10 -25.40 4.59
CA ASN A 232 -6.04 -26.35 3.95
C ASN A 232 -7.30 -26.72 4.77
N LEU A 233 -7.46 -26.18 5.97
CA LEU A 233 -8.60 -26.47 6.87
C LEU A 233 -9.68 -25.38 6.88
N ILE A 234 -9.52 -24.29 6.11
CA ILE A 234 -10.40 -23.11 6.14
C ILE A 234 -10.81 -22.76 4.71
N LEU A 235 -11.98 -22.15 4.52
CA LEU A 235 -12.48 -21.74 3.21
C LEU A 235 -11.57 -20.64 2.60
N PHE A 236 -10.97 -20.94 1.42
CA PHE A 236 -10.06 -20.02 0.73
C PHE A 236 -10.78 -19.06 -0.20
N LEU A 237 -10.42 -17.78 -0.12
CA LEU A 237 -10.63 -16.79 -1.16
C LEU A 237 -9.26 -16.43 -1.76
N LEU A 238 -8.92 -17.04 -2.91
CA LEU A 238 -7.69 -16.76 -3.64
C LEU A 238 -7.99 -15.73 -4.74
N ILE A 239 -7.21 -14.65 -4.80
CA ILE A 239 -7.35 -13.58 -5.82
C ILE A 239 -6.17 -13.62 -6.76
#